data_385d36019ef9c0e10ad12dccd9a94a1a
#
_entry.id   385d36019ef9c0e10ad12dccd9a94a1a
#
_cell.length_a   1.000
_cell.length_b   1.000
_cell.length_c   1.000
_cell.angle_alpha   90.00
_cell.angle_beta   90.00
_cell.angle_gamma   90.00
#
_symmetry.space_group_name_H-M   'P 1'
#
loop_
_entity.id
_entity.type
_entity.pdbx_description
1 polymer ?
#
loop_
_entity_poly.entity_id
_entity_poly.type
_entity_poly.pdbx_seq_one_letter_code
_entity_poly.pdbx_strand_id
1 'polypeptide(L)'
;MAPSARATAMAIELDRLLGARDDASGTRAVRSVEHAPDVSRAALFGTTRGDENASRMPDAFYACGDALVMSHDAVVGVREASARRWEGDDDDADFDAAATALCANGDHATAWNARKRTMKARFDGVEKMSARERDGLVEGARDELAFARAVQSRFPKAPSAWAHRRWVIDAARAAVIGDGSKEDAWALETFREECRACDAAVLKKRLNYAAWSHRAWALRRLLPNRRELLDQELCENERRVRTSVSDHCALHYRSHIVKRALGARPADRRS
;
A
#
# COMPACT_ATOMS: atom_id res chain seq x y z
N MET A 1 -32.33 0.18 2.31
CA MET A 1 -32.43 1.63 2.62
C MET A 1 -31.28 2.36 1.94
N ALA A 2 -31.51 3.51 1.28
CA ALA A 2 -30.45 4.30 0.64
C ALA A 2 -29.48 4.90 1.70
N PRO A 3 -28.17 5.05 1.43
CA PRO A 3 -27.27 5.74 2.33
C PRO A 3 -27.80 7.15 2.59
N SER A 4 -27.55 7.68 3.79
CA SER A 4 -27.94 9.05 4.08
C SER A 4 -27.23 10.02 3.12
N ALA A 5 -27.84 11.17 2.81
CA ALA A 5 -27.20 12.19 1.97
C ALA A 5 -25.83 12.61 2.56
N ARG A 6 -25.69 12.61 3.88
CA ARG A 6 -24.43 12.87 4.59
C ARG A 6 -23.38 11.78 4.33
N ALA A 7 -23.77 10.50 4.36
CA ALA A 7 -22.87 9.39 4.08
C ALA A 7 -22.34 9.43 2.64
N THR A 8 -23.22 9.74 1.67
CA THR A 8 -22.82 9.89 0.26
C THR A 8 -21.86 11.07 0.07
N ALA A 9 -22.13 12.21 0.70
CA ALA A 9 -21.25 13.37 0.63
C ALA A 9 -19.88 13.11 1.27
N MET A 10 -19.81 12.35 2.37
CA MET A 10 -18.54 11.92 2.99
C MET A 10 -17.74 11.02 2.06
N ALA A 11 -18.38 10.10 1.35
CA ALA A 11 -17.70 9.24 0.39
C ALA A 11 -17.11 10.05 -0.78
N ILE A 12 -17.86 10.98 -1.34
CA ILE A 12 -17.39 11.87 -2.42
C ILE A 12 -16.19 12.72 -1.97
N GLU A 13 -16.25 13.29 -0.78
CA GLU A 13 -15.14 14.09 -0.25
C GLU A 13 -13.89 13.25 0.02
N LEU A 14 -14.05 12.03 0.53
CA LEU A 14 -12.94 11.10 0.70
C LEU A 14 -12.30 10.74 -0.65
N ASP A 15 -13.08 10.44 -1.68
CA ASP A 15 -12.59 10.16 -3.04
C ASP A 15 -11.76 11.35 -3.57
N ARG A 16 -12.24 12.59 -3.37
CA ARG A 16 -11.53 13.81 -3.74
C ARG A 16 -10.18 13.93 -3.03
N LEU A 17 -10.15 13.70 -1.72
CA LEU A 17 -8.93 13.80 -0.91
C LEU A 17 -7.90 12.70 -1.27
N LEU A 18 -8.36 11.48 -1.52
CA LEU A 18 -7.50 10.38 -1.93
C LEU A 18 -6.94 10.55 -3.35
N GLY A 19 -7.66 11.26 -4.22
CA GLY A 19 -7.23 11.59 -5.59
C GLY A 19 -6.27 12.77 -5.68
N ALA A 20 -6.13 13.57 -4.61
CA ALA A 20 -5.23 14.73 -4.60
C ALA A 20 -3.77 14.32 -4.81
N ARG A 21 -3.04 15.14 -5.59
CA ARG A 21 -1.60 14.99 -5.83
C ARG A 21 -0.84 16.19 -5.28
N ASP A 22 0.39 15.95 -4.88
CA ASP A 22 1.33 17.01 -4.53
C ASP A 22 1.75 17.74 -5.83
N ASP A 23 1.54 19.04 -5.89
CA ASP A 23 1.83 19.87 -7.07
C ASP A 23 3.32 19.85 -7.44
N ALA A 24 4.20 19.64 -6.48
CA ALA A 24 5.65 19.64 -6.70
C ALA A 24 6.19 18.29 -7.22
N SER A 25 5.60 17.19 -6.81
CA SER A 25 6.10 15.82 -7.13
C SER A 25 5.19 15.01 -8.03
N GLY A 26 3.94 15.44 -8.25
CA GLY A 26 2.92 14.69 -8.98
C GLY A 26 2.50 13.37 -8.30
N THR A 27 3.04 13.08 -7.12
CA THR A 27 2.69 11.88 -6.32
C THR A 27 1.42 12.12 -5.51
N ARG A 28 0.82 11.05 -4.95
CA ARG A 28 -0.34 11.21 -4.07
C ARG A 28 0.02 12.04 -2.84
N ALA A 29 -0.79 13.08 -2.56
CA ALA A 29 -0.62 13.92 -1.38
C ALA A 29 -0.88 13.14 -0.08
N VAL A 30 -1.87 12.24 -0.08
CA VAL A 30 -2.19 11.40 1.08
C VAL A 30 -1.31 10.16 1.11
N ARG A 31 -0.43 10.05 2.09
CA ARG A 31 0.47 8.91 2.31
C ARG A 31 0.05 8.00 3.45
N SER A 32 -0.83 8.47 4.33
CA SER A 32 -1.39 7.66 5.42
C SER A 32 -2.84 8.02 5.71
N VAL A 33 -3.58 7.06 6.26
CA VAL A 33 -4.95 7.25 6.74
C VAL A 33 -4.99 6.90 8.23
N GLU A 34 -5.45 7.83 9.04
CA GLU A 34 -5.52 7.70 10.48
C GLU A 34 -6.97 7.82 10.97
N HIS A 35 -7.24 7.30 12.14
CA HIS A 35 -8.54 7.40 12.79
C HIS A 35 -8.41 8.09 14.14
N ALA A 36 -9.16 9.17 14.34
CA ALA A 36 -9.26 9.86 15.62
C ALA A 36 -10.71 9.77 16.11
N PRO A 37 -11.02 8.86 17.05
CA PRO A 37 -12.41 8.58 17.44
C PRO A 37 -13.10 9.74 18.16
N ASP A 38 -12.40 10.52 19.00
CA ASP A 38 -13.03 11.49 19.90
C ASP A 38 -12.23 12.80 20.08
N VAL A 39 -11.49 13.21 19.06
CA VAL A 39 -10.63 14.40 19.18
C VAL A 39 -11.22 15.54 18.36
N SER A 40 -11.50 16.67 19.01
CA SER A 40 -11.91 17.88 18.30
C SER A 40 -10.75 18.41 17.44
N ARG A 41 -11.08 19.04 16.31
CA ARG A 41 -10.10 19.66 15.40
C ARG A 41 -9.10 20.55 16.14
N ALA A 42 -9.55 21.31 17.13
CA ALA A 42 -8.72 22.21 17.93
C ALA A 42 -7.66 21.46 18.78
N ALA A 43 -7.97 20.25 19.25
CA ALA A 43 -7.04 19.43 20.03
C ALA A 43 -5.95 18.76 19.16
N LEU A 44 -6.27 18.45 17.87
CA LEU A 44 -5.31 17.83 16.94
C LEU A 44 -4.34 18.83 16.32
N PHE A 45 -4.77 20.05 16.03
CA PHE A 45 -4.04 20.95 15.14
C PHE A 45 -3.69 22.33 15.74
N GLY A 46 -4.09 22.58 16.98
CA GLY A 46 -3.97 23.94 17.53
C GLY A 46 -4.82 24.94 16.73
N THR A 47 -4.92 26.16 17.19
CA THR A 47 -5.64 27.24 16.51
C THR A 47 -4.79 27.87 15.39
N THR A 48 -4.41 27.14 14.36
CA THR A 48 -3.82 27.77 13.16
C THR A 48 -4.93 28.36 12.31
N ARG A 49 -5.05 29.67 12.43
CA ARG A 49 -5.85 30.55 11.61
C ARG A 49 -5.31 30.49 10.18
N GLY A 50 -6.09 30.02 9.20
CA GLY A 50 -5.76 30.37 7.83
C GLY A 50 -5.99 29.35 6.72
N ASP A 51 -6.63 28.19 6.92
CA ASP A 51 -7.01 27.33 5.81
C ASP A 51 -8.47 27.57 5.42
N GLU A 52 -8.70 28.57 4.54
CA GLU A 52 -10.02 28.86 3.95
C GLU A 52 -10.52 27.77 3.00
N ASN A 53 -9.69 26.76 2.69
CA ASN A 53 -10.03 25.56 1.92
C ASN A 53 -10.38 24.34 2.81
N ALA A 54 -10.70 24.57 4.08
CA ALA A 54 -11.19 23.50 4.93
C ALA A 54 -12.45 22.87 4.31
N SER A 55 -12.37 21.58 4.08
CA SER A 55 -13.39 20.67 3.58
C SER A 55 -14.83 21.14 3.92
N ARG A 56 -15.75 21.01 2.96
CA ARG A 56 -17.21 21.23 3.18
C ARG A 56 -17.79 20.38 4.33
N MET A 57 -16.99 19.48 4.89
CA MET A 57 -17.30 18.68 6.08
C MET A 57 -16.17 18.79 7.12
N PRO A 58 -16.05 19.93 7.81
CA PRO A 58 -14.91 20.25 8.67
C PRO A 58 -14.68 19.27 9.82
N ASP A 59 -15.68 18.48 10.21
CA ASP A 59 -15.60 17.53 11.32
C ASP A 59 -15.43 16.06 10.89
N ALA A 60 -15.40 15.79 9.59
CA ALA A 60 -15.33 14.43 9.06
C ALA A 60 -13.90 14.00 8.71
N PHE A 61 -13.16 14.87 8.01
CA PHE A 61 -11.83 14.61 7.49
C PHE A 61 -10.88 15.76 7.81
N TYR A 62 -9.64 15.42 8.22
CA TYR A 62 -8.60 16.39 8.54
C TYR A 62 -7.32 16.01 7.82
N ALA A 63 -6.68 16.97 7.18
CA ALA A 63 -5.34 16.81 6.65
C ALA A 63 -4.31 17.20 7.71
N CYS A 64 -3.30 16.36 7.92
CA CYS A 64 -2.18 16.62 8.81
C CYS A 64 -0.88 16.21 8.10
N GLY A 65 -0.22 17.17 7.46
CA GLY A 65 0.88 16.88 6.56
C GLY A 65 0.41 15.98 5.42
N ASP A 66 1.03 14.82 5.28
CA ASP A 66 0.70 13.78 4.31
C ASP A 66 -0.29 12.71 4.85
N ALA A 67 -0.84 12.92 6.03
CA ALA A 67 -1.82 12.04 6.65
C ALA A 67 -3.25 12.58 6.49
N LEU A 68 -4.17 11.69 6.13
CA LEU A 68 -5.61 11.93 6.18
C LEU A 68 -6.17 11.34 7.47
N VAL A 69 -6.71 12.17 8.33
CA VAL A 69 -7.35 11.76 9.58
C VAL A 69 -8.86 11.71 9.39
N MET A 70 -9.47 10.59 9.78
CA MET A 70 -10.93 10.37 9.67
C MET A 70 -11.55 10.35 11.06
N SER A 71 -12.63 11.12 11.26
CA SER A 71 -13.46 11.02 12.45
C SER A 71 -14.23 9.71 12.49
N HIS A 72 -14.78 9.36 13.68
CA HIS A 72 -15.64 8.17 13.81
C HIS A 72 -16.86 8.24 12.88
N ASP A 73 -17.53 9.38 12.82
CA ASP A 73 -18.70 9.59 11.98
C ASP A 73 -18.36 9.44 10.48
N ALA A 74 -17.17 9.93 10.07
CA ALA A 74 -16.70 9.74 8.71
C ALA A 74 -16.52 8.25 8.37
N VAL A 75 -15.93 7.46 9.27
CA VAL A 75 -15.78 6.02 9.08
C VAL A 75 -17.12 5.32 8.93
N VAL A 76 -18.09 5.65 9.79
CA VAL A 76 -19.44 5.07 9.73
C VAL A 76 -20.13 5.45 8.42
N GLY A 77 -20.14 6.75 8.06
CA GLY A 77 -20.73 7.25 6.83
C GLY A 77 -20.12 6.64 5.56
N VAL A 78 -18.79 6.52 5.52
CA VAL A 78 -18.06 5.89 4.42
C VAL A 78 -18.43 4.40 4.30
N ARG A 79 -18.56 3.67 5.41
CA ARG A 79 -18.98 2.26 5.39
C ARG A 79 -20.40 2.10 4.88
N GLU A 80 -21.34 2.95 5.29
CA GLU A 80 -22.72 2.95 4.81
C GLU A 80 -22.81 3.24 3.30
N ALA A 81 -22.06 4.25 2.84
CA ALA A 81 -22.01 4.59 1.43
C ALA A 81 -21.40 3.49 0.58
N SER A 82 -20.31 2.86 1.07
CA SER A 82 -19.60 1.80 0.36
C SER A 82 -20.42 0.52 0.20
N ALA A 83 -21.23 0.17 1.20
CA ALA A 83 -21.97 -1.10 1.23
C ALA A 83 -22.93 -1.28 0.03
N ARG A 84 -23.24 -0.23 -0.74
CA ARG A 84 -24.23 -0.22 -1.81
C ARG A 84 -23.72 0.17 -3.19
N ARG A 85 -22.47 0.59 -3.30
CA ARG A 85 -21.90 1.04 -4.59
C ARG A 85 -21.50 -0.11 -5.51
N TRP A 86 -21.56 -1.35 -5.02
CA TRP A 86 -21.12 -2.55 -5.72
C TRP A 86 -22.17 -3.20 -6.61
N GLU A 87 -23.36 -2.58 -6.74
CA GLU A 87 -24.48 -3.13 -7.51
C GLU A 87 -24.51 -2.65 -8.98
N GLY A 88 -23.47 -1.94 -9.44
CA GLY A 88 -23.37 -1.40 -10.80
C GLY A 88 -22.30 -2.08 -11.65
N ASP A 89 -22.48 -2.06 -12.96
CA ASP A 89 -21.58 -2.62 -13.97
C ASP A 89 -20.52 -1.61 -14.46
N ASP A 90 -20.30 -0.49 -13.75
CA ASP A 90 -19.36 0.56 -14.12
C ASP A 90 -18.01 0.34 -13.41
N ASP A 91 -17.02 -0.18 -14.15
CA ASP A 91 -15.69 -0.51 -13.62
C ASP A 91 -14.92 0.72 -13.08
N ASP A 92 -15.11 1.92 -13.64
CA ASP A 92 -14.40 3.12 -13.16
C ASP A 92 -15.07 3.67 -11.89
N ALA A 93 -16.41 3.70 -11.82
CA ALA A 93 -17.13 4.04 -10.58
C ALA A 93 -16.83 3.02 -9.46
N ASP A 94 -16.66 1.76 -9.81
CA ASP A 94 -16.26 0.70 -8.88
C ASP A 94 -14.83 0.91 -8.35
N PHE A 95 -13.91 1.45 -9.16
CA PHE A 95 -12.53 1.70 -8.74
C PHE A 95 -12.45 2.75 -7.63
N ASP A 96 -13.16 3.88 -7.78
CA ASP A 96 -13.18 4.96 -6.78
C ASP A 96 -13.98 4.54 -5.53
N ALA A 97 -15.12 3.89 -5.72
CA ALA A 97 -15.90 3.34 -4.61
C ALA A 97 -15.10 2.33 -3.78
N ALA A 98 -14.24 1.54 -4.45
CA ALA A 98 -13.34 0.62 -3.79
C ALA A 98 -12.31 1.34 -2.89
N ALA A 99 -11.77 2.48 -3.33
CA ALA A 99 -10.84 3.26 -2.52
C ALA A 99 -11.50 3.70 -1.21
N THR A 100 -12.71 4.23 -1.30
CA THR A 100 -13.51 4.64 -0.15
C THR A 100 -13.78 3.49 0.82
N ALA A 101 -14.20 2.33 0.31
CA ALA A 101 -14.46 1.13 1.12
C ALA A 101 -13.20 0.64 1.84
N LEU A 102 -12.04 0.68 1.18
CA LEU A 102 -10.75 0.23 1.71
C LEU A 102 -10.21 1.14 2.81
N CYS A 103 -10.51 2.43 2.77
CA CYS A 103 -10.19 3.34 3.86
C CYS A 103 -11.00 3.04 5.13
N ALA A 104 -12.19 2.47 4.99
CA ALA A 104 -13.02 2.04 6.12
C ALA A 104 -12.73 0.61 6.59
N ASN A 105 -12.33 -0.28 5.66
CA ASN A 105 -11.97 -1.68 5.93
C ASN A 105 -10.88 -2.15 4.98
N GLY A 106 -9.64 -2.12 5.42
CA GLY A 106 -8.47 -2.52 4.60
C GLY A 106 -8.41 -4.01 4.23
N ASP A 107 -9.29 -4.84 4.80
CA ASP A 107 -9.38 -6.27 4.46
C ASP A 107 -10.62 -6.60 3.61
N HIS A 108 -11.18 -5.62 2.92
CA HIS A 108 -12.35 -5.79 2.05
C HIS A 108 -11.94 -6.41 0.71
N ALA A 109 -11.99 -7.76 0.64
CA ALA A 109 -11.51 -8.52 -0.53
C ALA A 109 -12.21 -8.12 -1.85
N THR A 110 -13.53 -7.87 -1.82
CA THR A 110 -14.29 -7.46 -3.01
C THR A 110 -13.79 -6.10 -3.55
N ALA A 111 -13.50 -5.14 -2.66
CA ALA A 111 -12.97 -3.85 -3.04
C ALA A 111 -11.56 -3.96 -3.68
N TRP A 112 -10.68 -4.78 -3.12
CA TRP A 112 -9.41 -5.08 -3.76
C TRP A 112 -9.57 -5.77 -5.12
N ASN A 113 -10.56 -6.65 -5.27
CA ASN A 113 -10.82 -7.32 -6.54
C ASN A 113 -11.35 -6.36 -7.61
N ALA A 114 -12.20 -5.39 -7.26
CA ALA A 114 -12.63 -4.33 -8.18
C ALA A 114 -11.42 -3.54 -8.70
N ARG A 115 -10.55 -3.07 -7.82
CA ARG A 115 -9.31 -2.37 -8.22
C ARG A 115 -8.44 -3.22 -9.13
N LYS A 116 -8.33 -4.53 -8.85
CA LYS A 116 -7.58 -5.46 -9.72
C LYS A 116 -8.20 -5.58 -11.11
N ARG A 117 -9.54 -5.62 -11.24
CA ARG A 117 -10.21 -5.71 -12.57
C ARG A 117 -9.84 -4.53 -13.45
N THR A 118 -10.01 -3.30 -12.95
CA THR A 118 -9.65 -2.08 -13.67
C THR A 118 -8.17 -2.04 -14.03
N MET A 119 -7.30 -2.36 -13.09
CA MET A 119 -5.85 -2.41 -13.36
C MET A 119 -5.50 -3.50 -14.37
N LYS A 120 -6.10 -4.69 -14.26
CA LYS A 120 -5.84 -5.78 -15.21
C LYS A 120 -6.13 -5.37 -16.64
N ALA A 121 -7.26 -4.70 -16.88
CA ALA A 121 -7.61 -4.19 -18.21
C ALA A 121 -6.53 -3.25 -18.77
N ARG A 122 -5.85 -2.46 -17.93
CA ARG A 122 -4.74 -1.58 -18.34
C ARG A 122 -3.47 -2.36 -18.71
N PHE A 123 -3.20 -3.52 -18.10
CA PHE A 123 -2.04 -4.36 -18.36
C PHE A 123 -2.26 -5.39 -19.48
N ASP A 124 -3.51 -5.54 -19.96
CA ASP A 124 -3.79 -6.48 -21.05
C ASP A 124 -3.08 -6.03 -22.34
N GLY A 125 -2.35 -6.96 -22.94
CA GLY A 125 -1.57 -6.70 -24.17
C GLY A 125 -0.25 -5.94 -23.95
N VAL A 126 0.28 -5.91 -22.73
CA VAL A 126 1.52 -5.18 -22.36
C VAL A 126 2.72 -5.53 -23.27
N GLU A 127 2.77 -6.75 -23.79
CA GLU A 127 3.83 -7.22 -24.70
C GLU A 127 3.83 -6.50 -26.07
N LYS A 128 2.70 -5.90 -26.45
CA LYS A 128 2.52 -5.13 -27.70
C LYS A 128 2.66 -3.63 -27.49
N MET A 129 2.79 -3.17 -26.26
CA MET A 129 2.85 -1.76 -25.92
C MET A 129 4.22 -1.15 -26.20
N SER A 130 4.24 0.12 -26.56
CA SER A 130 5.45 0.93 -26.68
C SER A 130 6.14 1.10 -25.31
N ALA A 131 7.41 1.49 -25.32
CA ALA A 131 8.16 1.76 -24.09
C ALA A 131 7.47 2.83 -23.21
N ARG A 132 6.93 3.89 -23.84
CA ARG A 132 6.23 4.97 -23.13
C ARG A 132 4.94 4.48 -22.45
N GLU A 133 4.17 3.64 -23.11
CA GLU A 133 2.96 3.05 -22.54
C GLU A 133 3.31 2.15 -21.36
N ARG A 134 4.35 1.31 -21.49
CA ARG A 134 4.84 0.47 -20.40
C ARG A 134 5.35 1.30 -19.21
N ASP A 135 6.04 2.42 -19.44
CA ASP A 135 6.45 3.34 -18.38
C ASP A 135 5.24 3.93 -17.64
N GLY A 136 4.18 4.28 -18.38
CA GLY A 136 2.92 4.72 -17.77
C GLY A 136 2.25 3.64 -16.90
N LEU A 137 2.33 2.36 -17.29
CA LEU A 137 1.83 1.25 -16.46
C LEU A 137 2.64 1.09 -15.17
N VAL A 138 3.96 1.23 -15.25
CA VAL A 138 4.84 1.17 -14.06
C VAL A 138 4.51 2.31 -13.10
N GLU A 139 4.27 3.52 -13.60
CA GLU A 139 3.88 4.67 -12.77
C GLU A 139 2.50 4.45 -12.13
N GLY A 140 1.51 3.98 -12.90
CA GLY A 140 0.20 3.61 -12.36
C GLY A 140 0.28 2.52 -11.28
N ALA A 141 1.19 1.57 -11.41
CA ALA A 141 1.45 0.58 -10.38
C ALA A 141 2.08 1.19 -9.12
N ARG A 142 2.98 2.16 -9.25
CA ARG A 142 3.54 2.92 -8.12
C ARG A 142 2.46 3.68 -7.35
N ASP A 143 1.56 4.34 -8.08
CA ASP A 143 0.40 5.03 -7.49
C ASP A 143 -0.49 4.05 -6.69
N GLU A 144 -0.75 2.88 -7.24
CA GLU A 144 -1.55 1.86 -6.56
C GLU A 144 -0.84 1.29 -5.32
N LEU A 145 0.47 1.08 -5.37
CA LEU A 145 1.26 0.68 -4.22
C LEU A 145 1.30 1.77 -3.14
N ALA A 146 1.33 3.05 -3.53
CA ALA A 146 1.23 4.17 -2.61
C ALA A 146 -0.15 4.23 -1.94
N PHE A 147 -1.24 4.02 -2.70
CA PHE A 147 -2.59 3.90 -2.14
C PHE A 147 -2.71 2.73 -1.16
N ALA A 148 -2.23 1.54 -1.54
CA ALA A 148 -2.24 0.38 -0.65
C ALA A 148 -1.45 0.64 0.64
N ARG A 149 -0.34 1.39 0.56
CA ARG A 149 0.42 1.83 1.74
C ARG A 149 -0.39 2.76 2.65
N ALA A 150 -1.14 3.72 2.07
CA ALA A 150 -2.03 4.59 2.82
C ALA A 150 -3.11 3.78 3.56
N VAL A 151 -3.74 2.79 2.93
CA VAL A 151 -4.68 1.88 3.59
C VAL A 151 -4.00 1.07 4.71
N GLN A 152 -2.80 0.54 4.46
CA GLN A 152 -2.04 -0.23 5.44
C GLN A 152 -1.54 0.59 6.62
N SER A 153 -1.41 1.91 6.48
CA SER A 153 -1.09 2.78 7.62
C SER A 153 -2.16 2.67 8.72
N ARG A 154 -3.41 2.42 8.35
CA ARG A 154 -4.52 2.17 9.25
C ARG A 154 -4.73 0.70 9.57
N PHE A 155 -4.56 -0.19 8.58
CA PHE A 155 -4.81 -1.62 8.68
C PHE A 155 -3.54 -2.45 8.40
N PRO A 156 -2.47 -2.31 9.21
CA PRO A 156 -1.15 -2.87 8.88
C PRO A 156 -1.10 -4.40 8.84
N LYS A 157 -2.11 -5.08 9.40
CA LYS A 157 -2.22 -6.55 9.40
C LYS A 157 -3.21 -7.11 8.39
N ALA A 158 -3.88 -6.29 7.57
CA ALA A 158 -4.89 -6.73 6.60
C ALA A 158 -4.28 -7.65 5.52
N PRO A 159 -4.60 -8.96 5.49
CA PRO A 159 -3.99 -9.90 4.55
C PRO A 159 -4.32 -9.57 3.10
N SER A 160 -5.54 -9.10 2.83
CA SER A 160 -5.99 -8.74 1.49
C SER A 160 -5.20 -7.58 0.90
N ALA A 161 -4.83 -6.59 1.72
CA ALA A 161 -3.97 -5.47 1.28
C ALA A 161 -2.56 -5.96 0.90
N TRP A 162 -1.96 -6.87 1.68
CA TRP A 162 -0.66 -7.46 1.34
C TRP A 162 -0.73 -8.35 0.10
N ALA A 163 -1.82 -9.09 -0.09
CA ALA A 163 -2.04 -9.90 -1.29
C ALA A 163 -2.23 -9.01 -2.53
N HIS A 164 -2.91 -7.86 -2.39
CA HIS A 164 -3.06 -6.89 -3.47
C HIS A 164 -1.71 -6.30 -3.90
N ARG A 165 -0.85 -5.89 -2.95
CA ARG A 165 0.51 -5.40 -3.26
C ARG A 165 1.31 -6.40 -4.09
N ARG A 166 1.28 -7.68 -3.70
CA ARG A 166 1.98 -8.74 -4.46
C ARG A 166 1.48 -8.83 -5.90
N TRP A 167 0.18 -8.77 -6.07
CA TRP A 167 -0.44 -8.82 -7.39
C TRP A 167 -0.04 -7.61 -8.26
N VAL A 168 -0.05 -6.39 -7.69
CA VAL A 168 0.36 -5.17 -8.39
C VAL A 168 1.83 -5.25 -8.84
N ILE A 169 2.72 -5.73 -7.97
CA ILE A 169 4.14 -5.90 -8.29
C ILE A 169 4.33 -6.94 -9.40
N ASP A 170 3.60 -8.06 -9.35
CA ASP A 170 3.68 -9.09 -10.40
C ASP A 170 3.16 -8.57 -11.75
N ALA A 171 2.08 -7.76 -11.74
CA ALA A 171 1.56 -7.12 -12.94
C ALA A 171 2.54 -6.09 -13.50
N ALA A 172 3.09 -5.21 -12.66
CA ALA A 172 4.06 -4.19 -13.08
C ALA A 172 5.35 -4.80 -13.64
N ARG A 173 5.79 -5.95 -13.10
CA ARG A 173 6.97 -6.65 -13.62
C ARG A 173 6.83 -7.00 -15.09
N ALA A 174 5.64 -7.36 -15.55
CA ALA A 174 5.42 -7.67 -16.96
C ALA A 174 5.73 -6.49 -17.89
N ALA A 175 5.61 -5.25 -17.41
CA ALA A 175 5.92 -4.05 -18.18
C ALA A 175 7.43 -3.75 -18.31
N VAL A 176 8.27 -4.30 -17.44
CA VAL A 176 9.73 -4.07 -17.43
C VAL A 176 10.54 -5.29 -17.87
N ILE A 177 9.91 -6.46 -17.99
CA ILE A 177 10.59 -7.72 -18.35
C ILE A 177 11.21 -7.62 -19.74
N GLY A 178 12.44 -8.13 -19.88
CA GLY A 178 13.16 -8.15 -21.17
C GLY A 178 14.11 -6.96 -21.39
N ASP A 179 14.10 -5.93 -20.55
CA ASP A 179 15.11 -4.88 -20.49
C ASP A 179 15.98 -5.11 -19.24
N GLY A 180 17.05 -5.90 -19.38
CA GLY A 180 17.81 -6.43 -18.27
C GLY A 180 18.28 -5.39 -17.24
N SER A 181 18.80 -4.24 -17.69
CA SER A 181 19.26 -3.19 -16.76
C SER A 181 18.10 -2.45 -16.12
N LYS A 182 17.03 -2.19 -16.87
CA LYS A 182 15.82 -1.53 -16.38
C LYS A 182 15.04 -2.42 -15.41
N GLU A 183 14.92 -3.73 -15.75
CA GLU A 183 14.29 -4.73 -14.88
C GLU A 183 15.03 -4.84 -13.54
N ASP A 184 16.36 -4.91 -13.56
CA ASP A 184 17.18 -4.99 -12.36
C ASP A 184 17.08 -3.74 -11.47
N ALA A 185 17.10 -2.55 -12.07
CA ALA A 185 16.96 -1.29 -11.36
C ALA A 185 15.57 -1.16 -10.73
N TRP A 186 14.52 -1.47 -11.51
CA TRP A 186 13.15 -1.46 -11.03
C TRP A 186 12.92 -2.46 -9.88
N ALA A 187 13.45 -3.68 -10.01
CA ALA A 187 13.31 -4.71 -9.00
C ALA A 187 13.97 -4.29 -7.67
N LEU A 188 15.15 -3.69 -7.73
CA LEU A 188 15.87 -3.22 -6.54
C LEU A 188 15.15 -2.05 -5.87
N GLU A 189 14.68 -1.08 -6.65
CA GLU A 189 13.92 0.07 -6.15
C GLU A 189 12.61 -0.40 -5.50
N THR A 190 11.84 -1.24 -6.21
CA THR A 190 10.59 -1.81 -5.69
C THR A 190 10.82 -2.59 -4.40
N PHE A 191 11.88 -3.40 -4.34
CA PHE A 191 12.21 -4.13 -3.10
C PHE A 191 12.47 -3.17 -1.93
N ARG A 192 13.21 -2.09 -2.15
CA ARG A 192 13.49 -1.09 -1.10
C ARG A 192 12.21 -0.42 -0.60
N GLU A 193 11.30 -0.08 -1.52
CA GLU A 193 10.00 0.50 -1.15
C GLU A 193 9.13 -0.49 -0.37
N GLU A 194 9.12 -1.77 -0.76
CA GLU A 194 8.40 -2.81 -0.02
C GLU A 194 9.00 -3.05 1.36
N CYS A 195 10.32 -2.95 1.52
CA CYS A 195 10.96 -2.97 2.84
C CYS A 195 10.49 -1.81 3.72
N ARG A 196 10.43 -0.58 3.18
CA ARG A 196 9.91 0.58 3.92
C ARG A 196 8.44 0.41 4.33
N ALA A 197 7.61 -0.15 3.44
CA ALA A 197 6.21 -0.46 3.75
C ALA A 197 6.07 -1.50 4.87
N CYS A 198 6.88 -2.56 4.84
CA CYS A 198 6.92 -3.57 5.90
C CYS A 198 7.36 -2.96 7.23
N ASP A 199 8.41 -2.14 7.21
CA ASP A 199 8.96 -1.49 8.39
C ASP A 199 7.93 -0.58 9.06
N ALA A 200 7.24 0.25 8.29
CA ALA A 200 6.18 1.12 8.79
C ALA A 200 5.03 0.31 9.42
N ALA A 201 4.62 -0.80 8.78
CA ALA A 201 3.58 -1.66 9.29
C ALA A 201 3.96 -2.38 10.60
N VAL A 202 5.22 -2.83 10.72
CA VAL A 202 5.74 -3.49 11.92
C VAL A 202 5.91 -2.51 13.06
N LEU A 203 6.37 -1.27 12.79
CA LEU A 203 6.46 -0.21 13.80
C LEU A 203 5.09 0.13 14.37
N LYS A 204 4.07 0.22 13.53
CA LYS A 204 2.70 0.54 13.94
C LYS A 204 2.02 -0.61 14.69
N LYS A 205 2.25 -1.84 14.26
CA LYS A 205 1.70 -3.06 14.89
C LYS A 205 2.75 -4.15 14.92
N ARG A 206 3.28 -4.39 16.11
CA ARG A 206 4.25 -5.50 16.36
C ARG A 206 3.60 -6.86 16.09
N LEU A 207 4.43 -7.89 15.95
CA LEU A 207 4.00 -9.25 15.64
C LEU A 207 3.17 -9.30 14.35
N ASN A 208 3.66 -8.59 13.33
CA ASN A 208 2.98 -8.50 12.04
C ASN A 208 3.50 -9.55 11.06
N TYR A 209 2.94 -10.77 11.18
CA TYR A 209 3.31 -11.88 10.30
C TYR A 209 3.08 -11.56 8.81
N ALA A 210 2.02 -10.81 8.49
CA ALA A 210 1.69 -10.47 7.09
C ALA A 210 2.79 -9.60 6.45
N ALA A 211 3.30 -8.59 7.17
CA ALA A 211 4.40 -7.75 6.70
C ALA A 211 5.69 -8.56 6.51
N TRP A 212 6.08 -9.37 7.50
CA TRP A 212 7.29 -10.20 7.38
C TRP A 212 7.19 -11.26 6.27
N SER A 213 6.02 -11.88 6.12
CA SER A 213 5.75 -12.82 5.03
C SER A 213 5.79 -12.13 3.65
N HIS A 214 5.32 -10.91 3.57
CA HIS A 214 5.40 -10.09 2.35
C HIS A 214 6.87 -9.74 2.03
N ARG A 215 7.66 -9.31 3.01
CA ARG A 215 9.09 -9.01 2.83
C ARG A 215 9.86 -10.23 2.32
N ALA A 216 9.58 -11.42 2.89
CA ALA A 216 10.18 -12.68 2.41
C ALA A 216 9.78 -13.01 0.96
N TRP A 217 8.52 -12.74 0.61
CA TRP A 217 8.03 -12.90 -0.76
C TRP A 217 8.72 -11.93 -1.71
N ALA A 218 8.79 -10.63 -1.37
CA ALA A 218 9.40 -9.60 -2.19
C ALA A 218 10.89 -9.90 -2.46
N LEU A 219 11.64 -10.31 -1.43
CA LEU A 219 13.03 -10.72 -1.57
C LEU A 219 13.21 -11.87 -2.57
N ARG A 220 12.34 -12.89 -2.50
CA ARG A 220 12.39 -14.03 -3.43
C ARG A 220 11.96 -13.66 -4.85
N ARG A 221 10.96 -12.82 -4.95
CA ARG A 221 10.31 -12.50 -6.23
C ARG A 221 11.10 -11.51 -7.06
N LEU A 222 11.64 -10.48 -6.41
CA LEU A 222 12.31 -9.36 -7.07
C LEU A 222 13.81 -9.58 -7.21
N LEU A 223 14.44 -10.23 -6.24
CA LEU A 223 15.90 -10.33 -6.15
C LEU A 223 16.35 -11.80 -6.00
N PRO A 224 16.02 -12.68 -6.96
CA PRO A 224 16.24 -14.12 -6.81
C PRO A 224 17.74 -14.50 -6.68
N ASN A 225 18.66 -13.75 -7.29
CA ASN A 225 20.07 -14.11 -7.41
C ASN A 225 21.03 -13.08 -6.78
N ARG A 226 20.54 -12.14 -5.96
CA ARG A 226 21.35 -11.06 -5.38
C ARG A 226 21.82 -11.41 -3.96
N ARG A 227 22.99 -12.08 -3.88
CA ARG A 227 23.58 -12.53 -2.60
C ARG A 227 23.93 -11.37 -1.68
N GLU A 228 24.50 -10.29 -2.20
CA GLU A 228 24.90 -9.12 -1.40
C GLU A 228 23.72 -8.51 -0.64
N LEU A 229 22.54 -8.56 -1.25
CA LEU A 229 21.32 -8.07 -0.61
C LEU A 229 20.79 -9.02 0.48
N LEU A 230 21.08 -10.32 0.37
CA LEU A 230 20.79 -11.27 1.46
C LEU A 230 21.62 -10.97 2.71
N ASP A 231 22.89 -10.63 2.53
CA ASP A 231 23.78 -10.29 3.64
C ASP A 231 23.34 -8.96 4.30
N GLN A 232 22.95 -7.97 3.50
CA GLN A 232 22.38 -6.71 4.00
C GLN A 232 21.08 -6.96 4.79
N GLU A 233 20.17 -7.77 4.25
CA GLU A 233 18.92 -8.14 4.93
C GLU A 233 19.17 -8.93 6.23
N LEU A 234 20.18 -9.77 6.28
CA LEU A 234 20.58 -10.48 7.51
C LEU A 234 21.06 -9.50 8.59
N CYS A 235 21.89 -8.53 8.23
CA CYS A 235 22.36 -7.50 9.15
C CYS A 235 21.21 -6.61 9.65
N GLU A 236 20.35 -6.16 8.76
CA GLU A 236 19.20 -5.33 9.14
C GLU A 236 18.21 -6.10 10.04
N ASN A 237 17.92 -7.35 9.70
CA ASN A 237 17.05 -8.19 10.52
C ASN A 237 17.68 -8.52 11.88
N GLU A 238 19.01 -8.73 11.96
CA GLU A 238 19.68 -8.95 13.22
C GLU A 238 19.51 -7.75 14.17
N ARG A 239 19.71 -6.53 13.66
CA ARG A 239 19.49 -5.32 14.43
C ARG A 239 18.08 -5.26 15.02
N ARG A 240 17.06 -5.61 14.21
CA ARG A 240 15.64 -5.63 14.63
C ARG A 240 15.36 -6.69 15.68
N VAL A 241 15.87 -7.90 15.49
CA VAL A 241 15.71 -8.99 16.45
C VAL A 241 16.33 -8.62 17.80
N ARG A 242 17.51 -7.96 17.81
CA ARG A 242 18.17 -7.49 19.03
C ARG A 242 17.35 -6.42 19.78
N THR A 243 16.66 -5.53 19.04
CA THR A 243 15.84 -4.47 19.64
C THR A 243 14.42 -4.92 19.98
N SER A 244 13.97 -6.04 19.44
CA SER A 244 12.62 -6.58 19.61
C SER A 244 12.65 -8.10 19.79
N VAL A 245 13.27 -8.56 20.85
CA VAL A 245 13.53 -10.00 21.13
C VAL A 245 12.25 -10.86 21.13
N SER A 246 11.10 -10.29 21.51
CA SER A 246 9.80 -10.97 21.51
C SER A 246 9.10 -11.02 20.13
N ASP A 247 9.69 -10.42 19.08
CA ASP A 247 9.10 -10.47 17.74
C ASP A 247 9.49 -11.77 17.02
N HIS A 248 8.76 -12.85 17.33
CA HIS A 248 8.96 -14.15 16.68
C HIS A 248 8.70 -14.11 15.15
N CYS A 249 7.94 -13.11 14.65
CA CYS A 249 7.75 -12.95 13.21
C CYS A 249 9.06 -12.50 12.52
N ALA A 250 9.83 -11.62 13.17
CA ALA A 250 11.14 -11.22 12.70
C ALA A 250 12.15 -12.39 12.73
N LEU A 251 12.07 -13.24 13.77
CA LEU A 251 12.88 -14.47 13.87
C LEU A 251 12.50 -15.47 12.77
N HIS A 252 11.22 -15.65 12.49
CA HIS A 252 10.76 -16.50 11.40
C HIS A 252 11.26 -15.98 10.04
N TYR A 253 11.20 -14.67 9.81
CA TYR A 253 11.78 -14.06 8.61
C TYR A 253 13.30 -14.33 8.51
N ARG A 254 14.04 -14.19 9.63
CA ARG A 254 15.48 -14.52 9.68
C ARG A 254 15.75 -15.93 9.20
N SER A 255 14.94 -16.92 9.63
CA SER A 255 15.11 -18.31 9.20
C SER A 255 14.99 -18.47 7.67
N HIS A 256 14.09 -17.70 7.04
CA HIS A 256 13.96 -17.70 5.57
C HIS A 256 15.19 -17.13 4.87
N ILE A 257 15.75 -16.02 5.38
CA ILE A 257 16.95 -15.41 4.78
C ILE A 257 18.14 -16.35 4.94
N VAL A 258 18.37 -16.91 6.14
CA VAL A 258 19.48 -17.84 6.42
C VAL A 258 19.41 -19.08 5.53
N LYS A 259 18.24 -19.74 5.43
CA LYS A 259 18.06 -20.91 4.56
C LYS A 259 18.41 -20.57 3.11
N ARG A 260 18.04 -19.39 2.65
CA ARG A 260 18.32 -18.93 1.30
C ARG A 260 19.82 -18.62 1.11
N ALA A 261 20.47 -17.96 2.06
CA ALA A 261 21.89 -17.69 2.02
C ALA A 261 22.73 -18.96 2.00
N LEU A 262 22.31 -19.99 2.75
CA LEU A 262 22.96 -21.31 2.76
C LEU A 262 22.71 -22.08 1.46
N GLY A 263 21.51 -22.06 0.90
CA GLY A 263 21.18 -22.71 -0.38
C GLY A 263 21.84 -22.04 -1.58
N ALA A 264 22.19 -20.75 -1.49
CA ALA A 264 22.91 -20.02 -2.51
C ALA A 264 24.45 -20.23 -2.48
N ARG A 265 24.98 -20.97 -1.50
CA ARG A 265 26.40 -21.36 -1.52
C ARG A 265 26.61 -22.30 -2.70
N PRO A 266 27.62 -22.06 -3.57
CA PRO A 266 28.05 -23.07 -4.53
C PRO A 266 28.38 -24.32 -3.71
N ALA A 267 27.89 -25.47 -4.19
CA ALA A 267 28.32 -26.75 -3.64
C ALA A 267 29.85 -26.74 -3.67
N ASP A 268 30.48 -26.80 -2.51
CA ASP A 268 31.93 -26.99 -2.43
C ASP A 268 32.24 -28.16 -3.36
N ARG A 269 32.97 -27.89 -4.43
CA ARG A 269 33.58 -28.94 -5.24
C ARG A 269 34.57 -29.65 -4.30
N ARG A 270 34.10 -30.69 -3.66
CA ARG A 270 35.00 -31.66 -3.05
C ARG A 270 35.69 -32.36 -4.21
N SER A 271 36.87 -31.86 -4.53
CA SER A 271 37.89 -32.60 -5.25
C SER A 271 38.44 -33.74 -4.40
#